data_c26084dca51113c676afc3aecb97dfca
#
_entry.id   c26084dca51113c676afc3aecb97dfca
#
_cell.length_a   1.000
_cell.length_b   1.000
_cell.length_c   1.000
_cell.angle_alpha   90.00
_cell.angle_beta   90.00
_cell.angle_gamma   90.00
#
_symmetry.space_group_name_H-M   'P 1'
#
loop_
_entity.id
_entity.type
_entity.pdbx_description
1 polymer ?
#
loop_
_entity_poly.entity_id
_entity_poly.type
_entity_poly.pdbx_seq_one_letter_code
_entity_poly.pdbx_strand_id
1 'polypeptide(L)'
;MAKSVKINEVAYENVPKIEVPLFEGTGNAEFWDTTGATGTAENVLVGKTVFGAAGELTGTMPDNGAQTEKIAKVADVVKIAKGYHNGTGTVAIDAAEQEKIKAGNIKSGTTILGVAGSATVVDTADANATASNIIEGQTAYVGGKKLTGTLTTVKVTQDSVTKALSIA
;
A
#
# COMPACT_ATOMS: atom_id res chain seq x y z
N MET A 1 -23.62 15.98 -32.14
CA MET A 1 -24.98 16.42 -32.55
C MET A 1 -25.17 16.07 -34.02
N ALA A 2 -26.30 15.44 -34.35
CA ALA A 2 -26.65 15.15 -35.76
C ALA A 2 -26.79 16.48 -36.53
N LYS A 3 -26.33 16.53 -37.77
CA LYS A 3 -26.37 17.70 -38.64
C LYS A 3 -27.42 17.56 -39.72
N SER A 4 -27.92 18.68 -40.22
CA SER A 4 -28.74 18.69 -41.41
C SER A 4 -27.86 18.62 -42.65
N VAL A 5 -28.20 17.76 -43.58
CA VAL A 5 -27.48 17.56 -44.84
C VAL A 5 -28.40 17.87 -46.02
N LYS A 6 -27.82 18.28 -47.16
CA LYS A 6 -28.58 18.57 -48.41
C LYS A 6 -28.10 17.61 -49.49
N ILE A 7 -29.02 16.84 -50.05
CA ILE A 7 -28.75 15.91 -51.14
C ILE A 7 -29.75 16.18 -52.25
N ASN A 8 -29.26 16.42 -53.46
CA ASN A 8 -30.08 16.75 -54.63
C ASN A 8 -31.13 17.88 -54.39
N GLU A 9 -30.65 18.96 -53.75
CA GLU A 9 -31.46 20.14 -53.38
C GLU A 9 -32.50 19.86 -52.27
N VAL A 10 -32.58 18.66 -51.71
CA VAL A 10 -33.49 18.30 -50.60
C VAL A 10 -32.70 18.36 -49.29
N ALA A 11 -33.24 19.07 -48.30
CA ALA A 11 -32.66 19.14 -46.94
C ALA A 11 -33.22 17.98 -46.09
N TYR A 12 -32.31 17.33 -45.37
CA TYR A 12 -32.60 16.29 -44.38
C TYR A 12 -32.06 16.74 -43.01
N GLU A 13 -32.91 16.78 -42.01
CA GLU A 13 -32.58 17.28 -40.70
C GLU A 13 -32.14 16.18 -39.73
N ASN A 14 -31.23 16.51 -38.81
CA ASN A 14 -30.79 15.62 -37.73
C ASN A 14 -30.28 14.26 -38.23
N VAL A 15 -29.47 14.24 -39.27
CA VAL A 15 -28.89 13.03 -39.87
C VAL A 15 -27.68 12.59 -39.04
N PRO A 16 -27.74 11.48 -38.28
CA PRO A 16 -26.62 10.99 -37.46
C PRO A 16 -25.59 10.26 -38.31
N LYS A 17 -26.00 9.61 -39.38
CA LYS A 17 -25.13 8.87 -40.30
C LYS A 17 -25.72 8.87 -41.73
N ILE A 18 -24.87 8.63 -42.70
CA ILE A 18 -25.25 8.37 -44.07
C ILE A 18 -24.88 6.93 -44.41
N GLU A 19 -25.81 6.18 -45.00
CA GLU A 19 -25.56 4.82 -45.47
C GLU A 19 -25.51 4.83 -47.02
N VAL A 20 -24.45 4.23 -47.55
CA VAL A 20 -24.26 4.12 -49.01
C VAL A 20 -24.15 2.64 -49.37
N PRO A 21 -25.00 2.10 -50.27
CA PRO A 21 -24.90 0.71 -50.71
C PRO A 21 -23.51 0.38 -51.23
N LEU A 22 -22.99 -0.78 -50.89
CA LEU A 22 -21.71 -1.27 -51.41
C LEU A 22 -21.89 -1.65 -52.89
N PHE A 23 -20.85 -1.38 -53.70
CA PHE A 23 -20.84 -1.76 -55.13
C PHE A 23 -20.82 -3.29 -55.29
N GLU A 24 -20.07 -3.97 -54.41
CA GLU A 24 -19.99 -5.43 -54.41
C GLU A 24 -20.38 -5.97 -53.02
N GLY A 25 -21.12 -7.09 -53.00
CA GLY A 25 -21.60 -7.72 -51.78
C GLY A 25 -22.95 -7.23 -51.30
N THR A 26 -23.32 -7.57 -50.07
CA THR A 26 -24.55 -7.13 -49.39
C THR A 26 -24.22 -6.21 -48.23
N GLY A 27 -24.97 -5.14 -48.07
CA GLY A 27 -24.85 -4.18 -46.98
C GLY A 27 -24.51 -2.77 -47.42
N ASN A 28 -24.22 -1.88 -46.47
CA ASN A 28 -23.96 -0.46 -46.68
C ASN A 28 -22.64 -0.06 -46.04
N ALA A 29 -21.94 0.91 -46.65
CA ALA A 29 -20.91 1.70 -45.96
C ALA A 29 -21.61 2.78 -45.12
N GLU A 30 -21.16 2.95 -43.88
CA GLU A 30 -21.72 3.92 -42.93
C GLU A 30 -20.74 5.08 -42.70
N PHE A 31 -21.24 6.32 -42.83
CA PHE A 31 -20.49 7.55 -42.61
C PHE A 31 -21.14 8.31 -41.47
N TRP A 32 -20.43 8.41 -40.34
CA TRP A 32 -20.91 9.05 -39.11
C TRP A 32 -20.40 10.49 -39.00
N ASP A 33 -21.23 11.40 -38.48
CA ASP A 33 -20.74 12.73 -38.06
C ASP A 33 -19.93 12.62 -36.78
N THR A 34 -18.61 12.77 -36.88
CA THR A 34 -17.67 12.73 -35.76
C THR A 34 -17.34 14.11 -35.20
N THR A 35 -17.94 15.19 -35.71
CA THR A 35 -17.59 16.57 -35.29
C THR A 35 -17.88 16.87 -33.83
N GLY A 36 -18.71 16.07 -33.15
CA GLY A 36 -18.97 16.14 -31.71
C GLY A 36 -18.05 15.28 -30.85
N ALA A 37 -17.10 14.56 -31.45
CA ALA A 37 -16.16 13.73 -30.69
C ALA A 37 -15.18 14.59 -29.89
N THR A 38 -15.00 14.28 -28.61
CA THR A 38 -14.13 15.03 -27.68
C THR A 38 -12.85 14.28 -27.31
N GLY A 39 -12.69 13.04 -27.79
CA GLY A 39 -11.51 12.23 -27.53
C GLY A 39 -10.25 12.84 -28.16
N THR A 40 -9.15 12.79 -27.44
CA THR A 40 -7.82 13.19 -27.92
C THR A 40 -6.89 11.99 -28.04
N ALA A 41 -5.74 12.13 -28.69
CA ALA A 41 -4.75 11.07 -28.80
C ALA A 41 -4.32 10.51 -27.43
N GLU A 42 -4.30 11.34 -26.38
CA GLU A 42 -3.97 10.93 -25.02
C GLU A 42 -5.04 10.05 -24.35
N ASN A 43 -6.25 9.99 -24.87
CA ASN A 43 -7.33 9.14 -24.38
C ASN A 43 -7.34 7.75 -25.05
N VAL A 44 -6.50 7.55 -26.05
CA VAL A 44 -6.43 6.34 -26.86
C VAL A 44 -5.09 5.64 -26.62
N LEU A 45 -5.11 4.33 -26.39
CA LEU A 45 -3.89 3.54 -26.20
C LEU A 45 -2.94 3.66 -27.39
N VAL A 46 -1.65 3.74 -27.12
CA VAL A 46 -0.61 3.71 -28.15
C VAL A 46 -0.80 2.52 -29.09
N GLY A 47 -0.66 2.74 -30.39
CA GLY A 47 -0.87 1.72 -31.42
C GLY A 47 -2.35 1.41 -31.74
N LYS A 48 -3.30 2.12 -31.14
CA LYS A 48 -4.72 2.09 -31.52
C LYS A 48 -5.08 3.38 -32.23
N THR A 49 -6.08 3.30 -33.11
CA THR A 49 -6.64 4.46 -33.79
C THR A 49 -8.14 4.59 -33.48
N VAL A 50 -8.64 5.82 -33.55
CA VAL A 50 -10.06 6.16 -33.40
C VAL A 50 -10.38 7.37 -34.28
N PHE A 51 -11.62 7.48 -34.75
CA PHE A 51 -12.07 8.69 -35.46
C PHE A 51 -12.56 9.73 -34.46
N GLY A 52 -11.85 10.85 -34.40
CA GLY A 52 -12.20 12.04 -33.65
C GLY A 52 -12.84 13.13 -34.52
N ALA A 53 -13.07 14.31 -33.94
CA ALA A 53 -13.72 15.44 -34.65
C ALA A 53 -12.93 15.93 -35.86
N ALA A 54 -11.61 15.82 -35.89
CA ALA A 54 -10.73 16.25 -36.97
C ALA A 54 -10.28 15.13 -37.91
N GLY A 55 -10.82 13.91 -37.74
CA GLY A 55 -10.42 12.74 -38.51
C GLY A 55 -9.83 11.63 -37.66
N GLU A 56 -9.03 10.75 -38.27
CA GLU A 56 -8.39 9.65 -37.55
C GLU A 56 -7.32 10.16 -36.58
N LEU A 57 -7.38 9.67 -35.36
CA LEU A 57 -6.40 9.92 -34.29
C LEU A 57 -5.64 8.65 -33.98
N THR A 58 -4.32 8.74 -33.90
CA THR A 58 -3.48 7.67 -33.37
C THR A 58 -3.22 7.89 -31.88
N GLY A 59 -3.48 6.88 -31.08
CA GLY A 59 -3.33 6.92 -29.62
C GLY A 59 -1.90 7.13 -29.16
N THR A 60 -1.75 7.89 -28.08
CA THR A 60 -0.47 8.16 -27.41
C THR A 60 -0.46 7.77 -25.94
N MET A 61 -1.58 7.28 -25.37
CA MET A 61 -1.63 6.83 -23.98
C MET A 61 -0.80 5.56 -23.80
N PRO A 62 0.22 5.56 -22.94
CA PRO A 62 1.00 4.35 -22.66
C PRO A 62 0.14 3.24 -22.06
N ASP A 63 0.41 1.99 -22.42
CA ASP A 63 -0.12 0.82 -21.72
C ASP A 63 0.92 0.36 -20.70
N ASN A 64 0.66 0.63 -19.42
CA ASN A 64 1.53 0.25 -18.31
C ASN A 64 1.17 -1.13 -17.74
N GLY A 65 0.11 -1.76 -18.21
CA GLY A 65 -0.31 -3.07 -17.75
C GLY A 65 -0.57 -3.15 -16.24
N ALA A 66 0.02 -4.13 -15.58
CA ALA A 66 0.01 -4.29 -14.14
C ALA A 66 1.27 -3.62 -13.54
N GLN A 67 1.10 -2.47 -12.90
CA GLN A 67 2.18 -1.87 -12.11
C GLN A 67 2.19 -2.49 -10.71
N THR A 68 3.31 -3.14 -10.34
CA THR A 68 3.48 -3.77 -9.03
C THR A 68 4.68 -3.16 -8.32
N GLU A 69 4.43 -2.54 -7.18
CA GLU A 69 5.42 -1.78 -6.42
C GLU A 69 5.48 -2.24 -4.97
N LYS A 70 6.65 -2.06 -4.35
CA LYS A 70 6.88 -2.43 -2.96
C LYS A 70 7.34 -1.23 -2.15
N ILE A 71 6.88 -1.17 -0.91
CA ILE A 71 7.32 -0.22 0.11
C ILE A 71 8.26 -0.98 1.07
N ALA A 72 9.55 -0.67 1.01
CA ALA A 72 10.58 -1.29 1.85
C ALA A 72 11.10 -0.36 2.96
N LYS A 73 10.81 0.94 2.89
CA LYS A 73 11.25 1.95 3.86
C LYS A 73 10.12 2.94 4.14
N VAL A 74 10.14 3.54 5.32
CA VAL A 74 9.15 4.56 5.73
C VAL A 74 9.11 5.77 4.78
N ALA A 75 10.23 6.10 4.16
CA ALA A 75 10.34 7.25 3.24
C ALA A 75 10.05 6.89 1.77
N ASP A 76 9.71 5.64 1.47
CA ASP A 76 9.41 5.25 0.09
C ASP A 76 8.14 5.93 -0.40
N VAL A 77 8.23 6.46 -1.61
CA VAL A 77 7.11 7.05 -2.34
C VAL A 77 6.93 6.28 -3.64
N VAL A 78 5.80 5.64 -3.78
CA VAL A 78 5.42 4.96 -5.02
C VAL A 78 4.83 5.96 -6.00
N LYS A 79 5.46 6.07 -7.18
CA LYS A 79 4.96 6.89 -8.28
C LYS A 79 4.24 6.00 -9.28
N ILE A 80 2.95 6.29 -9.49
CA ILE A 80 2.16 5.62 -10.51
C ILE A 80 2.41 6.33 -11.84
N ALA A 81 2.87 5.59 -12.85
CA ALA A 81 3.14 6.14 -14.18
C ALA A 81 1.84 6.59 -14.86
N LYS A 82 1.88 7.72 -15.61
CA LYS A 82 0.74 8.16 -16.44
C LYS A 82 0.48 7.12 -17.54
N GLY A 83 -0.77 6.70 -17.71
CA GLY A 83 -1.19 5.78 -18.75
C GLY A 83 -2.32 4.85 -18.31
N TYR A 84 -2.61 3.88 -19.14
CA TYR A 84 -3.57 2.83 -18.83
C TYR A 84 -2.96 1.79 -17.88
N HIS A 85 -3.73 1.35 -16.91
CA HIS A 85 -3.43 0.26 -16.00
C HIS A 85 -4.56 -0.76 -16.05
N ASN A 86 -4.23 -2.03 -16.18
CA ASN A 86 -5.20 -3.11 -16.35
C ASN A 86 -5.96 -3.51 -15.06
N GLY A 87 -5.72 -2.81 -13.95
CA GLY A 87 -6.38 -3.04 -12.67
C GLY A 87 -5.82 -4.21 -11.85
N THR A 88 -4.80 -4.92 -12.32
CA THR A 88 -4.20 -6.05 -11.60
C THR A 88 -2.88 -5.69 -10.89
N GLY A 89 -2.47 -4.42 -10.99
CA GLY A 89 -1.30 -3.90 -10.25
C GLY A 89 -1.55 -3.85 -8.75
N THR A 90 -0.48 -3.90 -7.97
CA THR A 90 -0.54 -3.85 -6.50
C THR A 90 0.54 -2.93 -5.95
N VAL A 91 0.23 -2.28 -4.83
CA VAL A 91 1.23 -1.62 -3.97
C VAL A 91 1.16 -2.29 -2.61
N ALA A 92 2.24 -2.88 -2.17
CA ALA A 92 2.29 -3.60 -0.90
C ALA A 92 3.59 -3.32 -0.13
N ILE A 93 3.56 -3.50 1.18
CA ILE A 93 4.79 -3.52 1.98
C ILE A 93 5.60 -4.76 1.55
N ASP A 94 6.91 -4.61 1.40
CA ASP A 94 7.80 -5.74 1.11
C ASP A 94 7.64 -6.85 2.15
N ALA A 95 7.61 -8.09 1.72
CA ALA A 95 7.34 -9.24 2.60
C ALA A 95 8.35 -9.36 3.75
N ALA A 96 9.64 -9.05 3.50
CA ALA A 96 10.65 -9.07 4.54
C ALA A 96 10.44 -7.96 5.58
N GLU A 97 9.83 -6.84 5.20
CA GLU A 97 9.47 -5.77 6.14
C GLU A 97 8.17 -6.11 6.90
N GLN A 98 7.19 -6.77 6.25
CA GLN A 98 5.99 -7.26 6.94
C GLN A 98 6.35 -8.24 8.08
N GLU A 99 7.31 -9.13 7.85
CA GLU A 99 7.79 -10.08 8.86
C GLU A 99 8.40 -9.41 10.10
N LYS A 100 8.82 -8.16 10.03
CA LYS A 100 9.32 -7.37 11.16
C LYS A 100 8.21 -6.72 11.97
N ILE A 101 7.01 -6.52 11.39
CA ILE A 101 5.85 -5.89 12.03
C ILE A 101 5.06 -6.97 12.79
N LYS A 102 5.60 -7.39 13.92
CA LYS A 102 5.02 -8.40 14.82
C LYS A 102 4.92 -7.83 16.24
N ALA A 103 3.91 -8.23 16.98
CA ALA A 103 3.68 -7.77 18.35
C ALA A 103 4.95 -7.83 19.23
N GLY A 104 5.75 -8.92 19.10
CA GLY A 104 6.99 -9.10 19.83
C GLY A 104 8.13 -8.14 19.47
N ASN A 105 8.00 -7.39 18.39
CA ASN A 105 8.98 -6.38 17.95
C ASN A 105 8.51 -4.94 18.20
N ILE A 106 7.27 -4.78 18.67
CA ILE A 106 6.64 -3.48 18.86
C ILE A 106 6.48 -3.23 20.36
N LYS A 107 6.92 -2.04 20.81
CA LYS A 107 6.82 -1.61 22.21
C LYS A 107 5.36 -1.63 22.67
N SER A 108 5.12 -2.11 23.88
CA SER A 108 3.80 -2.05 24.55
C SER A 108 3.23 -0.63 24.52
N GLY A 109 1.95 -0.52 24.24
CA GLY A 109 1.26 0.76 24.08
C GLY A 109 1.43 1.44 22.72
N THR A 110 2.21 0.85 21.79
CA THR A 110 2.38 1.32 20.40
C THR A 110 1.64 0.38 19.44
N THR A 111 1.06 0.93 18.38
CA THR A 111 0.46 0.15 17.28
C THR A 111 1.08 0.58 15.96
N ILE A 112 1.54 -0.36 15.13
CA ILE A 112 2.11 -0.13 13.80
C ILE A 112 1.27 -0.91 12.79
N LEU A 113 0.67 -0.23 11.82
CA LEU A 113 -0.16 -0.85 10.77
C LEU A 113 -1.21 -1.86 11.30
N GLY A 114 -1.86 -1.50 12.43
CA GLY A 114 -2.87 -2.35 13.06
C GLY A 114 -2.34 -3.45 13.97
N VAL A 115 -1.01 -3.67 14.02
CA VAL A 115 -0.38 -4.64 14.92
C VAL A 115 -0.02 -3.96 16.24
N ALA A 116 -0.70 -4.32 17.33
CA ALA A 116 -0.41 -3.82 18.67
C ALA A 116 0.84 -4.48 19.25
N GLY A 117 1.67 -3.69 19.96
CA GLY A 117 2.84 -4.18 20.65
C GLY A 117 2.51 -5.13 21.79
N SER A 118 3.36 -6.14 22.02
CA SER A 118 3.22 -7.09 23.12
C SER A 118 3.44 -6.42 24.47
N ALA A 119 2.63 -6.79 25.47
CA ALA A 119 2.81 -6.33 26.85
C ALA A 119 4.17 -6.70 27.45
N THR A 120 4.89 -7.66 26.87
CA THR A 120 6.21 -8.10 27.32
C THR A 120 7.35 -7.28 26.69
N VAL A 121 7.08 -6.45 25.68
CA VAL A 121 8.06 -5.55 25.05
C VAL A 121 7.96 -4.17 25.69
N VAL A 122 8.70 -4.00 26.77
CA VAL A 122 8.67 -2.76 27.55
C VAL A 122 9.97 -1.97 27.40
N ASP A 123 9.87 -0.65 27.61
CA ASP A 123 11.03 0.22 27.74
C ASP A 123 11.62 0.07 29.15
N THR A 124 12.90 -0.18 29.22
CA THR A 124 13.62 -0.31 30.50
C THR A 124 14.70 0.78 30.69
N ALA A 125 14.62 1.85 29.85
CA ALA A 125 15.63 2.90 29.88
C ALA A 125 15.65 3.72 31.18
N ASP A 126 14.50 3.81 31.86
CA ASP A 126 14.34 4.51 33.15
C ASP A 126 14.60 3.63 34.37
N ALA A 127 14.86 2.32 34.17
CA ALA A 127 15.18 1.41 35.26
C ALA A 127 16.59 1.69 35.80
N ASN A 128 16.72 1.75 37.13
CA ASN A 128 17.95 2.19 37.82
C ASN A 128 18.54 1.15 38.80
N ALA A 129 17.97 -0.07 38.83
CA ALA A 129 18.52 -1.12 39.71
C ALA A 129 19.94 -1.52 39.30
N THR A 130 20.77 -1.82 40.30
CA THR A 130 22.10 -2.40 40.11
C THR A 130 22.11 -3.86 40.57
N ALA A 131 23.13 -4.64 40.24
CA ALA A 131 23.27 -6.02 40.68
C ALA A 131 23.21 -6.17 42.22
N SER A 132 23.75 -5.19 42.94
CA SER A 132 23.75 -5.15 44.40
C SER A 132 22.40 -4.83 45.06
N ASN A 133 21.42 -4.37 44.26
CA ASN A 133 20.01 -4.14 44.71
C ASN A 133 19.11 -5.34 44.44
N ILE A 134 19.62 -6.36 43.76
CA ILE A 134 18.85 -7.53 43.34
C ILE A 134 19.39 -8.75 44.11
N ILE A 135 18.50 -9.54 44.72
CA ILE A 135 18.88 -10.74 45.45
C ILE A 135 19.68 -11.69 44.56
N GLU A 136 20.73 -12.29 45.10
CA GLU A 136 21.60 -13.23 44.40
C GLU A 136 20.78 -14.33 43.70
N GLY A 137 21.12 -14.59 42.44
CA GLY A 137 20.41 -15.53 41.56
C GLY A 137 19.13 -15.01 40.92
N GLN A 138 18.55 -13.88 41.38
CA GLN A 138 17.42 -13.23 40.70
C GLN A 138 17.90 -12.36 39.53
N THR A 139 17.03 -12.11 38.55
CA THR A 139 17.40 -11.29 37.39
C THR A 139 16.40 -10.17 37.15
N ALA A 140 16.91 -9.05 36.63
CA ALA A 140 16.09 -7.92 36.15
C ALA A 140 16.63 -7.39 34.83
N TYR A 141 15.81 -6.60 34.09
CA TYR A 141 16.25 -5.88 32.91
C TYR A 141 16.37 -4.39 33.24
N VAL A 142 17.51 -3.81 32.93
CA VAL A 142 17.84 -2.40 33.21
C VAL A 142 18.56 -1.84 31.98
N GLY A 143 18.07 -0.74 31.42
CA GLY A 143 18.69 -0.13 30.25
C GLY A 143 18.86 -1.11 29.06
N GLY A 144 17.91 -2.02 28.85
CA GLY A 144 17.97 -3.04 27.80
C GLY A 144 18.90 -4.23 28.09
N LYS A 145 19.58 -4.26 29.25
CA LYS A 145 20.50 -5.34 29.64
C LYS A 145 19.91 -6.19 30.74
N LYS A 146 20.13 -7.51 30.67
CA LYS A 146 19.79 -8.43 31.74
C LYS A 146 20.89 -8.35 32.82
N LEU A 147 20.51 -8.07 34.08
CA LEU A 147 21.36 -8.09 35.25
C LEU A 147 21.04 -9.32 36.10
N THR A 148 22.06 -9.93 36.67
CA THR A 148 21.92 -10.97 37.71
C THR A 148 22.29 -10.35 39.07
N GLY A 149 21.40 -10.54 40.04
CA GLY A 149 21.58 -10.02 41.40
C GLY A 149 22.79 -10.62 42.15
N THR A 150 23.39 -9.79 42.98
CA THR A 150 24.51 -10.16 43.85
C THR A 150 24.24 -9.82 45.31
N LEU A 151 23.02 -9.33 45.65
CA LEU A 151 22.67 -9.04 47.04
C LEU A 151 22.48 -10.35 47.81
N THR A 152 23.37 -10.64 48.69
CA THR A 152 23.26 -11.79 49.60
C THR A 152 22.23 -11.50 50.71
N THR A 153 21.40 -12.49 50.99
CA THR A 153 20.47 -12.42 52.13
C THR A 153 21.03 -13.19 53.31
N VAL A 154 20.95 -12.61 54.48
CA VAL A 154 21.28 -13.30 55.73
C VAL A 154 20.09 -14.06 56.25
N LYS A 155 20.28 -15.32 56.60
CA LYS A 155 19.25 -16.13 57.26
C LYS A 155 19.34 -15.91 58.76
N VAL A 156 18.25 -15.43 59.36
CA VAL A 156 18.15 -15.33 60.83
C VAL A 156 17.29 -16.49 61.31
N THR A 157 17.80 -17.28 62.24
CA THR A 157 17.07 -18.38 62.87
C THR A 157 17.05 -18.17 64.40
N GLN A 158 15.96 -18.55 65.04
CA GLN A 158 15.89 -18.53 66.51
C GLN A 158 15.86 -19.96 67.02
N ASP A 159 16.74 -20.26 67.97
CA ASP A 159 16.69 -21.51 68.70
C ASP A 159 15.39 -21.59 69.50
N SER A 160 14.68 -22.69 69.41
CA SER A 160 13.36 -22.84 70.06
C SER A 160 13.43 -22.97 71.56
N VAL A 161 14.58 -23.41 72.12
CA VAL A 161 14.80 -23.66 73.58
C VAL A 161 15.46 -22.46 74.22
N THR A 162 16.64 -22.07 73.70
CA THR A 162 17.47 -20.98 74.27
C THR A 162 17.00 -19.59 73.90
N LYS A 163 16.10 -19.50 72.88
CA LYS A 163 15.65 -18.24 72.25
C LYS A 163 16.79 -17.41 71.62
N ALA A 164 17.97 -17.98 71.56
CA ALA A 164 19.12 -17.31 70.92
C ALA A 164 18.87 -17.12 69.41
N LEU A 165 19.28 -15.97 68.85
CA LEU A 165 19.30 -15.69 67.43
C LEU A 165 20.63 -16.06 66.83
N SER A 166 20.57 -16.80 65.70
CA SER A 166 21.77 -17.11 64.90
C SER A 166 21.59 -16.45 63.51
N ILE A 167 22.62 -15.78 63.04
CA ILE A 167 22.73 -15.13 61.73
C ILE A 167 23.77 -15.92 60.96
N ALA A 168 23.34 -16.44 59.78
CA ALA A 168 24.19 -17.24 58.89
C ALA A 168 24.13 -16.66 57.46
#